data_771dd0288524ad709c5349032e5888f8
#
_entry.id   771dd0288524ad709c5349032e5888f8
#
_cell.length_a   1.000
_cell.length_b   1.000
_cell.length_c   1.000
_cell.angle_alpha   90.00
_cell.angle_beta   90.00
_cell.angle_gamma   90.00
#
_symmetry.space_group_name_H-M   'P 1'
#
loop_
_entity.id
_entity.type
_entity.pdbx_description
1 polymer ?
#
loop_
_entity_poly.entity_id
_entity_poly.type
_entity_poly.pdbx_seq_one_letter_code
_entity_poly.pdbx_strand_id
1 'polypeptide(L)'
;MIRFVRIPLLLAAALCASAARAERVVWMLPELPPMVMGGSPLAGQAVGQALFTLLAKRLPDIEWRMETAAPLRVLHELQHRDGICSFAFARTPEREGKMLFSRRAMTMPGFGVIVRQEKLSEFQRFLDASGAVDLSQLGHARGLTGGYVMGRPHFGVLRDYIDDPRHKPSLVADDPIKLFRQLAAHHLDFLFGLRDETNYFAAVIGSAHFASLPIAGTDKFGEGYVGCSTGPVGQKAIQALDAWLADDRHWAEFASPWERWLSPADYSAALVPYGH
;
A
#
# COMPACT_ATOMS: atom_id res chain seq x y z
N MET A 1 24.80 -78.35 -33.14
CA MET A 1 23.77 -77.97 -32.16
C MET A 1 24.20 -76.60 -31.54
N ILE A 2 23.68 -75.49 -32.04
CA ILE A 2 24.02 -74.14 -31.60
C ILE A 2 22.89 -73.67 -30.71
N ARG A 3 23.18 -73.46 -29.41
CA ARG A 3 22.24 -72.90 -28.44
C ARG A 3 22.24 -71.34 -28.51
N PHE A 4 21.12 -70.79 -28.97
CA PHE A 4 20.88 -69.32 -28.87
C PHE A 4 20.52 -68.96 -27.44
N VAL A 5 21.38 -68.13 -26.82
CA VAL A 5 21.08 -67.48 -25.55
C VAL A 5 20.28 -66.21 -25.84
N ARG A 6 19.03 -66.16 -25.36
CA ARG A 6 18.17 -65.00 -25.42
C ARG A 6 18.52 -64.06 -24.22
N ILE A 7 19.07 -62.90 -24.49
CA ILE A 7 19.29 -61.87 -23.52
C ILE A 7 17.99 -61.06 -23.44
N PRO A 8 17.34 -60.92 -22.26
CA PRO A 8 16.18 -60.00 -22.11
C PRO A 8 16.68 -58.57 -22.09
N LEU A 9 16.18 -57.75 -23.02
CA LEU A 9 16.38 -56.32 -23.09
C LEU A 9 15.53 -55.66 -21.97
N LEU A 10 16.14 -55.34 -20.81
CA LEU A 10 15.54 -54.53 -19.76
C LEU A 10 15.45 -53.11 -20.27
N LEU A 11 14.24 -52.68 -20.66
CA LEU A 11 13.91 -51.30 -21.01
C LEU A 11 13.87 -50.50 -19.69
N ALA A 12 14.96 -49.82 -19.33
CA ALA A 12 15.00 -48.87 -18.24
C ALA A 12 14.21 -47.63 -18.68
N ALA A 13 12.95 -47.53 -18.28
CA ALA A 13 12.16 -46.33 -18.40
C ALA A 13 12.75 -45.30 -17.40
N ALA A 14 13.65 -44.43 -17.87
CA ALA A 14 14.08 -43.27 -17.14
C ALA A 14 12.88 -42.32 -17.00
N LEU A 15 12.21 -42.36 -15.84
CA LEU A 15 11.29 -41.30 -15.42
C LEU A 15 12.13 -40.02 -15.25
N CYS A 16 12.16 -39.19 -16.28
CA CYS A 16 12.53 -37.81 -16.16
C CYS A 16 11.46 -37.12 -15.27
N ALA A 17 11.62 -37.22 -13.97
CA ALA A 17 10.95 -36.31 -13.06
C ALA A 17 11.48 -34.89 -13.39
N SER A 18 10.77 -34.18 -14.25
CA SER A 18 10.94 -32.75 -14.41
C SER A 18 10.67 -32.16 -13.04
N ALA A 19 11.73 -31.88 -12.27
CA ALA A 19 11.60 -31.07 -11.09
C ALA A 19 10.96 -29.76 -11.55
N ALA A 20 9.68 -29.58 -11.29
CA ALA A 20 8.97 -28.34 -11.54
C ALA A 20 9.76 -27.28 -10.79
N ARG A 21 10.55 -26.50 -11.54
CA ARG A 21 11.32 -25.40 -10.97
C ARG A 21 10.30 -24.42 -10.40
N ALA A 22 10.37 -24.17 -9.08
CA ALA A 22 9.52 -23.18 -8.43
C ALA A 22 9.58 -21.89 -9.24
N GLU A 23 8.42 -21.36 -9.59
CA GLU A 23 8.36 -20.12 -10.36
C GLU A 23 8.80 -18.98 -9.46
N ARG A 24 9.73 -18.16 -9.98
CA ARG A 24 10.28 -17.05 -9.23
C ARG A 24 9.40 -15.83 -9.40
N VAL A 25 8.85 -15.35 -8.28
CA VAL A 25 8.04 -14.13 -8.21
C VAL A 25 8.77 -13.07 -7.40
N VAL A 26 8.87 -11.88 -7.94
CA VAL A 26 9.41 -10.72 -7.24
C VAL A 26 8.26 -9.95 -6.58
N TRP A 27 8.27 -9.91 -5.25
CA TRP A 27 7.46 -9.00 -4.47
C TRP A 27 8.15 -7.64 -4.45
N MET A 28 7.75 -6.77 -5.38
CA MET A 28 8.37 -5.47 -5.57
C MET A 28 7.64 -4.41 -4.74
N LEU A 29 8.35 -3.78 -3.83
CA LEU A 29 7.80 -2.84 -2.87
C LEU A 29 8.06 -1.40 -3.28
N PRO A 30 7.04 -0.53 -3.25
CA PRO A 30 7.26 0.90 -3.42
C PRO A 30 8.03 1.47 -2.21
N GLU A 31 9.02 2.31 -2.47
CA GLU A 31 9.79 3.03 -1.45
C GLU A 31 8.95 4.15 -0.84
N LEU A 32 7.88 3.76 -0.17
CA LEU A 32 6.94 4.62 0.55
C LEU A 32 6.69 4.05 1.95
N PRO A 33 6.76 4.86 3.02
CA PRO A 33 6.32 4.42 4.34
C PRO A 33 4.80 4.19 4.37
N PRO A 34 4.30 3.25 5.17
CA PRO A 34 5.03 2.27 5.98
C PRO A 34 5.41 0.99 5.21
N MET A 35 5.26 0.95 3.87
CA MET A 35 5.61 -0.23 3.05
C MET A 35 7.10 -0.54 3.10
N VAL A 36 7.94 0.48 2.87
CA VAL A 36 9.40 0.41 2.95
C VAL A 36 9.90 1.58 3.78
N MET A 37 10.74 1.29 4.76
CA MET A 37 11.25 2.27 5.73
C MET A 37 12.78 2.23 5.79
N GLY A 38 13.43 2.15 4.61
CA GLY A 38 14.89 2.11 4.48
C GLY A 38 15.57 3.29 5.18
N GLY A 39 16.66 3.02 5.91
CA GLY A 39 17.38 4.05 6.66
C GLY A 39 16.70 4.55 7.94
N SER A 40 15.48 4.08 8.25
CA SER A 40 14.77 4.40 9.48
C SER A 40 15.13 3.39 10.60
N PRO A 41 15.16 3.82 11.89
CA PRO A 41 15.22 2.90 13.03
C PRO A 41 14.07 1.88 13.06
N LEU A 42 13.00 2.13 12.30
CA LEU A 42 11.81 1.30 12.21
C LEU A 42 11.83 0.32 11.02
N ALA A 43 12.94 0.23 10.28
CA ALA A 43 13.02 -0.55 9.04
C ALA A 43 12.56 -2.02 9.19
N GLY A 44 12.87 -2.68 10.32
CA GLY A 44 12.42 -4.04 10.62
C GLY A 44 10.92 -4.20 10.88
N GLN A 45 10.15 -3.11 10.88
CA GLN A 45 8.71 -3.08 11.15
C GLN A 45 7.90 -2.67 9.91
N ALA A 46 8.55 -2.62 8.74
CA ALA A 46 7.92 -2.27 7.48
C ALA A 46 6.86 -3.30 7.08
N VAL A 47 5.69 -2.80 6.67
CA VAL A 47 4.57 -3.64 6.23
C VAL A 47 4.98 -4.55 5.08
N GLY A 48 5.69 -4.02 4.09
CA GLY A 48 6.11 -4.78 2.92
C GLY A 48 7.04 -5.94 3.24
N GLN A 49 7.96 -5.77 4.20
CA GLN A 49 8.85 -6.83 4.70
C GLN A 49 8.06 -7.92 5.44
N ALA A 50 7.09 -7.51 6.26
CA ALA A 50 6.22 -8.46 6.97
C ALA A 50 5.35 -9.27 6.00
N LEU A 51 4.75 -8.61 4.99
CA LEU A 51 3.99 -9.27 3.93
C LEU A 51 4.87 -10.24 3.13
N PHE A 52 6.09 -9.85 2.74
CA PHE A 52 7.03 -10.75 2.06
C PHE A 52 7.29 -12.03 2.86
N THR A 53 7.59 -11.88 4.15
CA THR A 53 7.84 -13.01 5.06
C THR A 53 6.60 -13.91 5.18
N LEU A 54 5.42 -13.30 5.26
CA LEU A 54 4.15 -14.02 5.33
C LEU A 54 3.88 -14.82 4.05
N LEU A 55 4.02 -14.19 2.88
CA LEU A 55 3.81 -14.83 1.58
C LEU A 55 4.79 -16.00 1.35
N ALA A 56 6.07 -15.81 1.66
CA ALA A 56 7.07 -16.89 1.55
C ALA A 56 6.75 -18.09 2.46
N LYS A 57 6.14 -17.85 3.62
CA LYS A 57 5.70 -18.89 4.54
C LYS A 57 4.41 -19.60 4.09
N ARG A 58 3.44 -18.84 3.56
CA ARG A 58 2.09 -19.34 3.27
C ARG A 58 1.92 -19.89 1.88
N LEU A 59 2.78 -19.50 0.95
CA LEU A 59 2.78 -19.92 -0.45
C LEU A 59 4.17 -20.48 -0.82
N PRO A 60 4.59 -21.61 -0.21
CA PRO A 60 5.96 -22.15 -0.34
C PRO A 60 6.26 -22.70 -1.74
N ASP A 61 5.25 -22.97 -2.55
CA ASP A 61 5.41 -23.44 -3.93
C ASP A 61 5.89 -22.34 -4.90
N ILE A 62 5.92 -21.08 -4.42
CA ILE A 62 6.43 -19.91 -5.14
C ILE A 62 7.77 -19.51 -4.54
N GLU A 63 8.82 -19.39 -5.37
CA GLU A 63 10.11 -18.80 -4.95
C GLU A 63 9.97 -17.27 -4.89
N TRP A 64 9.65 -16.74 -3.71
CA TRP A 64 9.51 -15.31 -3.50
C TRP A 64 10.87 -14.62 -3.39
N ARG A 65 11.01 -13.46 -4.05
CA ARG A 65 12.12 -12.53 -3.89
C ARG A 65 11.59 -11.15 -3.60
N MET A 66 12.30 -10.39 -2.81
CA MET A 66 11.93 -9.01 -2.48
C MET A 66 12.86 -8.04 -3.19
N GLU A 67 12.28 -7.06 -3.86
CA GLU A 67 12.98 -5.91 -4.44
C GLU A 67 12.25 -4.63 -4.00
N THR A 68 12.96 -3.50 -3.95
CA THR A 68 12.37 -2.19 -3.67
C THR A 68 12.66 -1.24 -4.83
N ALA A 69 11.73 -0.35 -5.11
CA ALA A 69 11.89 0.64 -6.15
C ALA A 69 10.99 1.88 -5.92
N ALA A 70 11.32 2.98 -6.58
CA ALA A 70 10.44 4.14 -6.63
C ALA A 70 9.05 3.75 -7.19
N PRO A 71 7.93 4.33 -6.69
CA PRO A 71 6.57 3.90 -7.02
C PRO A 71 6.26 3.80 -8.51
N LEU A 72 6.72 4.76 -9.32
CA LEU A 72 6.53 4.73 -10.77
C LEU A 72 7.30 3.58 -11.44
N ARG A 73 8.46 3.21 -10.90
CA ARG A 73 9.23 2.07 -11.40
C ARG A 73 8.54 0.75 -11.03
N VAL A 74 7.98 0.62 -9.84
CA VAL A 74 7.19 -0.57 -9.47
C VAL A 74 6.07 -0.78 -10.48
N LEU A 75 5.31 0.27 -10.80
CA LEU A 75 4.23 0.21 -11.78
C LEU A 75 4.73 -0.16 -13.19
N HIS A 76 5.84 0.42 -13.62
CA HIS A 76 6.46 0.13 -14.91
C HIS A 76 6.91 -1.34 -15.01
N GLU A 77 7.66 -1.84 -14.02
CA GLU A 77 8.16 -3.24 -14.01
C GLU A 77 6.99 -4.24 -14.01
N LEU A 78 5.93 -3.96 -13.24
CA LEU A 78 4.75 -4.80 -13.17
C LEU A 78 4.01 -4.90 -14.51
N GLN A 79 4.02 -3.85 -15.32
CA GLN A 79 3.39 -3.83 -16.64
C GLN A 79 4.25 -4.42 -17.77
N HIS A 80 5.58 -4.50 -17.60
CA HIS A 80 6.49 -4.85 -18.70
C HIS A 80 7.35 -6.10 -18.42
N ARG A 81 7.41 -6.60 -17.19
CA ARG A 81 8.20 -7.77 -16.79
C ARG A 81 7.29 -8.81 -16.13
N ASP A 82 7.37 -10.06 -16.57
CA ASP A 82 6.61 -11.15 -15.94
C ASP A 82 7.17 -11.54 -14.56
N GLY A 83 6.32 -12.10 -13.71
CA GLY A 83 6.68 -12.55 -12.37
C GLY A 83 6.87 -11.41 -11.37
N ILE A 84 6.31 -10.24 -11.60
CA ILE A 84 6.28 -9.13 -10.63
C ILE A 84 4.92 -9.09 -9.95
N CYS A 85 4.90 -9.00 -8.63
CA CYS A 85 3.72 -8.67 -7.83
C CYS A 85 4.04 -7.55 -6.84
N SER A 86 3.04 -6.75 -6.48
CA SER A 86 3.13 -5.69 -5.48
C SER A 86 1.77 -5.43 -4.85
N PHE A 87 1.69 -4.51 -3.87
CA PHE A 87 0.47 -4.22 -3.13
C PHE A 87 0.14 -2.72 -3.12
N ALA A 88 -1.11 -2.43 -2.70
CA ALA A 88 -1.71 -1.11 -2.56
C ALA A 88 -2.02 -0.39 -3.88
N PHE A 89 -2.44 -1.15 -4.89
CA PHE A 89 -2.91 -0.55 -6.13
C PHE A 89 -4.42 -0.29 -6.11
N ALA A 90 -4.82 0.93 -6.45
CA ALA A 90 -6.18 1.20 -6.87
C ALA A 90 -6.42 0.61 -8.27
N ARG A 91 -7.60 0.02 -8.46
CA ARG A 91 -8.03 -0.52 -9.75
C ARG A 91 -8.62 0.61 -10.60
N THR A 92 -7.94 0.98 -11.67
CA THR A 92 -8.35 2.08 -12.55
C THR A 92 -8.43 1.62 -14.00
N PRO A 93 -9.25 2.29 -14.86
CA PRO A 93 -9.33 1.94 -16.28
C PRO A 93 -7.98 1.91 -17.00
N GLU A 94 -7.05 2.79 -16.63
CA GLU A 94 -5.73 2.88 -17.25
C GLU A 94 -4.83 1.68 -16.89
N ARG A 95 -5.14 0.97 -15.81
CA ARG A 95 -4.42 -0.22 -15.32
C ARG A 95 -5.07 -1.52 -15.73
N GLU A 96 -6.36 -1.50 -16.08
CA GLU A 96 -7.08 -2.68 -16.58
C GLU A 96 -6.41 -3.22 -17.83
N GLY A 97 -6.23 -4.55 -17.89
CA GLY A 97 -5.53 -5.23 -18.99
C GLY A 97 -4.01 -5.09 -19.00
N LYS A 98 -3.43 -4.17 -18.19
CA LYS A 98 -1.96 -4.00 -18.08
C LYS A 98 -1.37 -4.69 -16.84
N MET A 99 -2.21 -5.06 -15.90
CA MET A 99 -1.86 -5.83 -14.71
C MET A 99 -3.05 -6.65 -14.24
N LEU A 100 -2.79 -7.69 -13.48
CA LEU A 100 -3.80 -8.50 -12.82
C LEU A 100 -4.04 -7.94 -11.42
N PHE A 101 -5.28 -8.01 -10.95
CA PHE A 101 -5.64 -7.61 -9.61
C PHE A 101 -6.16 -8.81 -8.82
N SER A 102 -5.84 -8.86 -7.52
CA SER A 102 -6.47 -9.81 -6.61
C SER A 102 -7.99 -9.62 -6.59
N ARG A 103 -8.73 -10.66 -6.22
CA ARG A 103 -10.20 -10.58 -6.10
C ARG A 103 -10.62 -9.72 -4.91
N ARG A 104 -9.86 -9.80 -3.81
CA ARG A 104 -10.08 -8.97 -2.63
C ARG A 104 -9.11 -7.80 -2.62
N ALA A 105 -9.60 -6.63 -2.22
CA ALA A 105 -8.80 -5.46 -1.94
C ALA A 105 -8.85 -5.14 -0.44
N MET A 106 -7.76 -4.62 0.11
CA MET A 106 -7.74 -4.07 1.44
C MET A 106 -8.42 -2.70 1.44
N THR A 107 -9.26 -2.47 2.43
CA THR A 107 -9.79 -1.14 2.71
C THR A 107 -8.67 -0.28 3.28
N MET A 108 -8.22 0.71 2.50
CA MET A 108 -7.12 1.60 2.85
C MET A 108 -7.65 2.98 3.21
N PRO A 109 -7.12 3.64 4.25
CA PRO A 109 -7.49 5.02 4.54
C PRO A 109 -7.04 5.95 3.42
N GLY A 110 -7.95 6.85 3.01
CA GLY A 110 -7.67 7.86 1.99
C GLY A 110 -6.84 9.03 2.52
N PHE A 111 -6.76 10.10 1.73
CA PHE A 111 -6.20 11.37 2.15
C PHE A 111 -6.96 11.96 3.34
N GLY A 112 -6.26 12.71 4.16
CA GLY A 112 -6.83 13.44 5.28
C GLY A 112 -6.16 14.78 5.52
N VAL A 113 -6.80 15.55 6.39
CA VAL A 113 -6.20 16.71 7.05
C VAL A 113 -5.49 16.22 8.30
N ILE A 114 -4.18 16.32 8.33
CA ILE A 114 -3.34 15.87 9.45
C ILE A 114 -2.98 17.10 10.28
N VAL A 115 -3.21 17.01 11.57
CA VAL A 115 -3.00 18.06 12.55
C VAL A 115 -2.21 17.53 13.74
N ARG A 116 -1.61 18.42 14.54
CA ARG A 116 -1.12 18.03 15.85
C ARG A 116 -2.29 17.59 16.74
N GLN A 117 -2.08 16.56 17.55
CA GLN A 117 -3.12 15.98 18.42
C GLN A 117 -3.73 17.02 19.36
N GLU A 118 -2.91 17.93 19.93
CA GLU A 118 -3.37 18.98 20.84
C GLU A 118 -4.23 20.06 20.15
N LYS A 119 -4.15 20.13 18.80
CA LYS A 119 -4.95 21.07 18.00
C LYS A 119 -6.25 20.47 17.46
N LEU A 120 -6.50 19.19 17.70
CA LEU A 120 -7.67 18.49 17.17
C LEU A 120 -8.99 19.20 17.52
N SER A 121 -9.13 19.72 18.74
CA SER A 121 -10.33 20.45 19.16
C SER A 121 -10.57 21.75 18.37
N GLU A 122 -9.52 22.42 17.93
CA GLU A 122 -9.64 23.65 17.11
C GLU A 122 -10.16 23.35 15.70
N PHE A 123 -9.92 22.13 15.20
CA PHE A 123 -10.37 21.68 13.88
C PHE A 123 -11.80 21.12 13.88
N GLN A 124 -12.41 20.85 15.05
CA GLN A 124 -13.79 20.38 15.11
C GLN A 124 -14.79 21.34 14.44
N ARG A 125 -14.53 22.65 14.47
CA ARG A 125 -15.38 23.66 13.83
C ARG A 125 -15.44 23.55 12.30
N PHE A 126 -14.54 22.80 11.69
CA PHE A 126 -14.48 22.56 10.25
C PHE A 126 -15.11 21.21 9.85
N LEU A 127 -15.59 20.41 10.82
CA LEU A 127 -16.18 19.12 10.55
C LEU A 127 -17.64 19.26 10.12
N ASP A 128 -18.00 18.52 9.09
CA ASP A 128 -19.38 18.30 8.74
C ASP A 128 -20.09 17.30 9.68
N ALA A 129 -21.36 17.00 9.42
CA ALA A 129 -22.14 16.05 10.19
C ALA A 129 -21.60 14.61 10.17
N SER A 130 -20.76 14.26 9.20
CA SER A 130 -20.10 12.95 9.10
C SER A 130 -18.77 12.87 9.88
N GLY A 131 -18.29 14.00 10.44
CA GLY A 131 -17.01 14.13 11.10
C GLY A 131 -15.84 14.29 10.12
N ALA A 132 -16.10 14.69 8.88
CA ALA A 132 -15.11 14.98 7.86
C ALA A 132 -14.88 16.49 7.73
N VAL A 133 -13.66 16.90 7.39
CA VAL A 133 -13.30 18.32 7.23
C VAL A 133 -13.92 18.86 5.94
N ASP A 134 -14.75 19.88 6.09
CA ASP A 134 -15.26 20.70 4.97
C ASP A 134 -14.14 21.66 4.52
N LEU A 135 -13.56 21.39 3.36
CA LEU A 135 -12.47 22.19 2.80
C LEU A 135 -12.90 23.63 2.49
N SER A 136 -14.18 23.87 2.22
CA SER A 136 -14.67 25.24 1.99
C SER A 136 -14.57 26.08 3.27
N GLN A 137 -14.96 25.53 4.41
CA GLN A 137 -14.83 26.18 5.71
C GLN A 137 -13.36 26.36 6.12
N LEU A 138 -12.52 25.34 5.85
CA LEU A 138 -11.08 25.40 6.13
C LEU A 138 -10.42 26.51 5.29
N GLY A 139 -10.77 26.65 4.02
CA GLY A 139 -10.25 27.67 3.13
C GLY A 139 -10.63 29.12 3.50
N HIS A 140 -11.76 29.31 4.19
CA HIS A 140 -12.17 30.60 4.71
C HIS A 140 -11.50 30.97 6.06
N ALA A 141 -10.83 30.02 6.71
CA ALA A 141 -10.16 30.26 7.99
C ALA A 141 -8.89 31.08 7.79
N ARG A 142 -8.93 32.34 8.28
CA ARG A 142 -7.75 33.19 8.24
C ARG A 142 -6.71 32.77 9.27
N GLY A 143 -5.44 32.86 8.88
CA GLY A 143 -4.31 32.66 9.78
C GLY A 143 -3.89 31.21 9.97
N LEU A 144 -4.50 30.23 9.28
CA LEU A 144 -4.03 28.86 9.25
C LEU A 144 -3.03 28.64 8.10
N THR A 145 -1.95 27.95 8.43
CA THR A 145 -0.88 27.59 7.50
C THR A 145 -0.97 26.12 7.15
N GLY A 146 -1.21 25.81 5.88
CA GLY A 146 -1.35 24.42 5.39
C GLY A 146 -0.19 23.98 4.51
N GLY A 147 -0.03 22.66 4.35
CA GLY A 147 0.99 22.07 3.48
C GLY A 147 0.51 20.87 2.72
N TYR A 148 1.19 20.53 1.60
CA TYR A 148 0.96 19.28 0.85
C TYR A 148 2.25 18.79 0.19
N VAL A 149 2.28 17.48 -0.13
CA VAL A 149 3.42 16.86 -0.81
C VAL A 149 3.33 17.08 -2.31
N MET A 150 4.35 17.71 -2.88
CA MET A 150 4.48 17.94 -4.32
C MET A 150 4.63 16.61 -5.07
N GLY A 151 3.99 16.52 -6.24
CA GLY A 151 4.08 15.32 -7.09
C GLY A 151 3.20 14.16 -6.66
N ARG A 152 2.51 14.23 -5.52
CA ARG A 152 1.44 13.28 -5.19
C ARG A 152 0.18 13.62 -5.97
N PRO A 153 -0.46 12.62 -6.60
CA PRO A 153 -1.75 12.86 -7.24
C PRO A 153 -2.81 13.14 -6.18
N HIS A 154 -3.52 14.25 -6.35
CA HIS A 154 -4.71 14.58 -5.58
C HIS A 154 -5.93 14.51 -6.51
N PHE A 155 -7.08 14.13 -5.98
CA PHE A 155 -8.29 13.89 -6.77
C PHE A 155 -9.49 14.64 -6.17
N GLY A 156 -10.50 14.89 -7.02
CA GLY A 156 -11.77 15.49 -6.63
C GLY A 156 -11.59 16.80 -5.85
N VAL A 157 -12.37 16.97 -4.80
CA VAL A 157 -12.44 18.20 -4.02
C VAL A 157 -11.10 18.62 -3.40
N LEU A 158 -10.21 17.67 -3.10
CA LEU A 158 -8.89 17.98 -2.56
C LEU A 158 -8.00 18.61 -3.64
N ARG A 159 -8.02 18.10 -4.86
CA ARG A 159 -7.29 18.72 -5.98
C ARG A 159 -7.82 20.12 -6.25
N ASP A 160 -9.16 20.26 -6.34
CA ASP A 160 -9.78 21.54 -6.62
C ASP A 160 -9.42 22.59 -5.55
N TYR A 161 -9.33 22.17 -4.28
CA TYR A 161 -8.89 23.04 -3.18
C TYR A 161 -7.42 23.44 -3.30
N ILE A 162 -6.52 22.50 -3.60
CA ILE A 162 -5.07 22.76 -3.72
C ILE A 162 -4.77 23.64 -4.92
N ASP A 163 -5.48 23.45 -6.03
CA ASP A 163 -5.27 24.19 -7.27
C ASP A 163 -5.90 25.59 -7.23
N ASP A 164 -6.83 25.85 -6.30
CA ASP A 164 -7.44 27.17 -6.15
C ASP A 164 -6.44 28.18 -5.52
N PRO A 165 -6.04 29.23 -6.25
CA PRO A 165 -5.06 30.21 -5.75
C PRO A 165 -5.51 30.95 -4.49
N ARG A 166 -6.81 30.94 -4.17
CA ARG A 166 -7.35 31.56 -2.94
C ARG A 166 -7.08 30.71 -1.69
N HIS A 167 -6.93 29.39 -1.86
CA HIS A 167 -6.75 28.43 -0.78
C HIS A 167 -5.37 27.78 -0.80
N LYS A 168 -4.49 28.20 -1.72
CA LYS A 168 -3.20 27.56 -1.95
C LYS A 168 -2.43 27.38 -0.64
N PRO A 169 -2.11 26.13 -0.28
CA PRO A 169 -1.33 25.85 0.92
C PRO A 169 0.00 26.58 0.94
N SER A 170 0.40 27.05 2.10
CA SER A 170 1.55 27.95 2.27
C SER A 170 2.89 27.24 2.09
N LEU A 171 2.93 25.92 2.29
CA LEU A 171 4.16 25.14 2.19
C LEU A 171 3.97 23.90 1.30
N VAL A 172 4.92 23.72 0.38
CA VAL A 172 5.00 22.56 -0.51
C VAL A 172 6.35 21.89 -0.30
N ALA A 173 6.37 20.59 -0.11
CA ALA A 173 7.61 19.81 -0.03
C ALA A 173 7.54 18.57 -0.92
N ASP A 174 8.70 18.14 -1.39
CA ASP A 174 8.90 16.93 -2.18
C ASP A 174 8.95 15.65 -1.33
N ASP A 175 9.21 15.81 -0.03
CA ASP A 175 9.33 14.72 0.94
C ASP A 175 8.34 14.92 2.09
N PRO A 176 7.44 13.97 2.36
CA PRO A 176 6.46 14.07 3.45
C PRO A 176 7.07 14.37 4.82
N ILE A 177 8.24 13.78 5.15
CA ILE A 177 8.88 13.98 6.46
C ILE A 177 9.19 15.45 6.73
N LYS A 178 9.48 16.25 5.69
CA LYS A 178 9.73 17.68 5.84
C LYS A 178 8.47 18.38 6.35
N LEU A 179 7.30 18.06 5.78
CA LEU A 179 6.01 18.63 6.21
C LEU A 179 5.65 18.21 7.62
N PHE A 180 5.81 16.94 7.96
CA PHE A 180 5.53 16.46 9.32
C PHE A 180 6.44 17.10 10.37
N ARG A 181 7.71 17.35 10.04
CA ARG A 181 8.63 18.13 10.91
C ARG A 181 8.17 19.58 11.07
N GLN A 182 7.71 20.23 10.00
CA GLN A 182 7.17 21.59 10.08
C GLN A 182 5.89 21.65 10.91
N LEU A 183 5.03 20.63 10.77
CA LEU A 183 3.82 20.50 11.58
C LEU A 183 4.19 20.31 13.08
N ALA A 184 5.15 19.44 13.39
CA ALA A 184 5.65 19.22 14.75
C ALA A 184 6.30 20.48 15.35
N ALA A 185 6.99 21.26 14.53
CA ALA A 185 7.65 22.53 14.93
C ALA A 185 6.71 23.73 14.99
N HIS A 186 5.39 23.54 14.85
CA HIS A 186 4.37 24.60 14.85
C HIS A 186 4.49 25.63 13.71
N HIS A 187 5.21 25.30 12.65
CA HIS A 187 5.29 26.15 11.44
C HIS A 187 4.15 25.87 10.45
N LEU A 188 3.46 24.75 10.62
CA LEU A 188 2.21 24.41 9.95
C LEU A 188 1.12 24.14 10.98
N ASP A 189 -0.12 24.50 10.65
CA ASP A 189 -1.30 24.14 11.43
C ASP A 189 -1.89 22.82 10.98
N PHE A 190 -1.79 22.52 9.68
CA PHE A 190 -2.24 21.26 9.09
C PHE A 190 -1.43 20.89 7.85
N LEU A 191 -1.54 19.63 7.43
CA LEU A 191 -1.08 19.19 6.12
C LEU A 191 -2.08 18.20 5.49
N PHE A 192 -2.10 18.15 4.17
CA PHE A 192 -2.79 17.11 3.41
C PHE A 192 -1.84 15.93 3.18
N GLY A 193 -2.22 14.74 3.65
CA GLY A 193 -1.39 13.55 3.57
C GLY A 193 -2.20 12.26 3.61
N LEU A 194 -1.54 11.14 3.37
CA LEU A 194 -2.14 9.83 3.56
C LEU A 194 -2.26 9.53 5.06
N ARG A 195 -3.44 9.06 5.46
CA ARG A 195 -3.73 8.82 6.88
C ARG A 195 -2.95 7.66 7.48
N ASP A 196 -2.55 6.69 6.66
CA ASP A 196 -1.72 5.55 7.05
C ASP A 196 -0.26 5.91 7.34
N GLU A 197 0.22 7.07 6.87
CA GLU A 197 1.57 7.57 7.16
C GLU A 197 1.69 8.28 8.51
N THR A 198 0.57 8.66 9.12
CA THR A 198 0.53 9.55 10.31
C THR A 198 1.30 8.95 11.48
N ASN A 199 1.03 7.68 11.82
CA ASN A 199 1.69 7.00 12.93
C ASN A 199 3.18 6.74 12.66
N TYR A 200 3.54 6.47 11.40
CA TYR A 200 4.93 6.31 11.01
C TYR A 200 5.73 7.58 11.25
N PHE A 201 5.27 8.73 10.75
CA PHE A 201 6.00 9.97 10.91
C PHE A 201 6.01 10.46 12.37
N ALA A 202 4.96 10.20 13.14
CA ALA A 202 4.96 10.44 14.57
C ALA A 202 6.07 9.64 15.26
N ALA A 203 6.19 8.34 14.95
CA ALA A 203 7.22 7.48 15.51
C ALA A 203 8.65 7.88 15.09
N VAL A 204 8.84 8.30 13.84
CA VAL A 204 10.16 8.75 13.33
C VAL A 204 10.58 10.08 13.97
N ILE A 205 9.65 11.00 14.18
CA ILE A 205 9.92 12.30 14.82
C ILE A 205 10.12 12.13 16.33
N GLY A 206 9.43 11.15 16.95
CA GLY A 206 9.66 10.71 18.34
C GLY A 206 9.02 11.58 19.42
N SER A 207 8.72 12.85 19.14
CA SER A 207 8.15 13.78 20.13
C SER A 207 6.79 14.36 19.73
N ALA A 208 6.27 13.97 18.55
CA ALA A 208 5.05 14.51 18.01
C ALA A 208 3.91 13.48 18.03
N HIS A 209 2.71 13.94 18.35
CA HIS A 209 1.49 13.20 18.19
C HIS A 209 0.60 13.89 17.17
N PHE A 210 0.13 13.14 16.18
CA PHE A 210 -0.71 13.67 15.12
C PHE A 210 -2.06 12.97 15.12
N ALA A 211 -3.09 13.70 14.72
CA ALA A 211 -4.41 13.18 14.40
C ALA A 211 -4.68 13.38 12.90
N SER A 212 -5.39 12.45 12.29
CA SER A 212 -5.83 12.57 10.90
C SER A 212 -7.36 12.61 10.84
N LEU A 213 -7.88 13.59 10.11
CA LEU A 213 -9.30 13.82 9.89
C LEU A 213 -9.64 13.51 8.43
N PRO A 214 -10.69 12.77 8.13
CA PRO A 214 -11.13 12.55 6.75
C PRO A 214 -11.57 13.88 6.12
N ILE A 215 -11.58 13.93 4.77
CA ILE A 215 -11.99 15.12 4.00
C ILE A 215 -13.40 14.89 3.45
N ALA A 216 -14.30 15.84 3.67
CA ALA A 216 -15.65 15.79 3.13
C ALA A 216 -15.64 15.80 1.59
N GLY A 217 -16.50 14.98 0.98
CA GLY A 217 -16.57 14.84 -0.48
C GLY A 217 -15.43 14.01 -1.10
N THR A 218 -14.58 13.37 -0.25
CA THR A 218 -13.67 12.30 -0.69
C THR A 218 -14.11 10.97 -0.10
N ASP A 219 -13.71 9.88 -0.76
CA ASP A 219 -13.90 8.56 -0.18
C ASP A 219 -13.05 8.44 1.10
N LYS A 220 -13.71 8.13 2.21
CA LYS A 220 -13.06 7.91 3.50
C LYS A 220 -12.04 6.79 3.42
N PHE A 221 -12.36 5.79 2.61
CA PHE A 221 -11.50 4.65 2.34
C PHE A 221 -11.37 4.45 0.83
N GLY A 222 -10.22 3.99 0.40
CA GLY A 222 -9.94 3.51 -0.93
C GLY A 222 -9.67 2.01 -0.92
N GLU A 223 -9.31 1.50 -2.08
CA GLU A 223 -8.99 0.10 -2.32
C GLU A 223 -7.48 -0.10 -2.48
N GLY A 224 -6.96 -1.17 -1.90
CA GLY A 224 -5.57 -1.61 -2.06
C GLY A 224 -5.52 -3.06 -2.53
N TYR A 225 -5.44 -3.26 -3.83
CA TYR A 225 -5.29 -4.60 -4.41
C TYR A 225 -3.84 -5.07 -4.38
N VAL A 226 -3.66 -6.39 -4.31
CA VAL A 226 -2.43 -7.00 -4.84
C VAL A 226 -2.51 -6.91 -6.35
N GLY A 227 -1.46 -6.40 -6.98
CA GLY A 227 -1.28 -6.36 -8.42
C GLY A 227 -0.16 -7.29 -8.86
N CYS A 228 -0.39 -8.10 -9.90
CA CYS A 228 0.64 -8.92 -10.53
C CYS A 228 0.72 -8.66 -12.04
N SER A 229 1.87 -8.96 -12.65
CA SER A 229 2.07 -8.91 -14.10
C SER A 229 1.12 -9.86 -14.84
N THR A 230 0.82 -9.56 -16.10
CA THR A 230 -0.14 -10.32 -16.92
C THR A 230 0.43 -11.61 -17.50
N GLY A 231 1.74 -11.84 -17.43
CA GLY A 231 2.39 -13.03 -17.94
C GLY A 231 2.07 -14.32 -17.15
N PRO A 232 2.51 -15.50 -17.64
CA PRO A 232 2.19 -16.78 -17.03
C PRO A 232 2.57 -16.90 -15.56
N VAL A 233 3.72 -16.33 -15.16
CA VAL A 233 4.20 -16.37 -13.76
C VAL A 233 3.33 -15.48 -12.88
N GLY A 234 3.01 -14.27 -13.34
CA GLY A 234 2.10 -13.37 -12.62
C GLY A 234 0.69 -13.94 -12.49
N GLN A 235 0.17 -14.63 -13.53
CA GLN A 235 -1.14 -15.29 -13.48
C GLN A 235 -1.18 -16.38 -12.40
N LYS A 236 -0.17 -17.21 -12.31
CA LYS A 236 -0.11 -18.26 -11.27
C LYS A 236 0.03 -17.66 -9.88
N ALA A 237 0.85 -16.61 -9.74
CA ALA A 237 1.02 -15.92 -8.47
C ALA A 237 -0.29 -15.33 -7.97
N ILE A 238 -1.03 -14.61 -8.82
CA ILE A 238 -2.31 -13.99 -8.41
C ILE A 238 -3.37 -15.04 -8.09
N GLN A 239 -3.41 -16.17 -8.82
CA GLN A 239 -4.32 -17.28 -8.53
C GLN A 239 -4.03 -17.93 -7.17
N ALA A 240 -2.76 -18.15 -6.84
CA ALA A 240 -2.36 -18.68 -5.54
C ALA A 240 -2.68 -17.70 -4.40
N LEU A 241 -2.44 -16.41 -4.60
CA LEU A 241 -2.81 -15.35 -3.67
C LEU A 241 -4.32 -15.30 -3.45
N ASP A 242 -5.12 -15.32 -4.52
CA ASP A 242 -6.58 -15.28 -4.43
C ASP A 242 -7.15 -16.50 -3.70
N ALA A 243 -6.59 -17.69 -3.96
CA ALA A 243 -7.00 -18.91 -3.28
C ALA A 243 -6.70 -18.84 -1.77
N TRP A 244 -5.54 -18.31 -1.40
CA TRP A 244 -5.15 -18.14 0.00
C TRP A 244 -5.96 -17.04 0.68
N LEU A 245 -6.13 -15.87 0.07
CA LEU A 245 -6.86 -14.73 0.61
C LEU A 245 -8.39 -14.93 0.66
N ALA A 246 -8.92 -16.00 0.07
CA ALA A 246 -10.35 -16.30 0.13
C ALA A 246 -10.85 -16.65 1.54
N ASP A 247 -9.99 -17.16 2.43
CA ASP A 247 -10.30 -17.44 3.83
C ASP A 247 -10.13 -16.16 4.67
N ASP A 248 -11.14 -15.81 5.46
CA ASP A 248 -11.14 -14.59 6.26
C ASP A 248 -10.05 -14.57 7.35
N ARG A 249 -9.63 -15.74 7.84
CA ARG A 249 -8.49 -15.84 8.77
C ARG A 249 -7.18 -15.47 8.09
N HIS A 250 -7.00 -15.89 6.84
CA HIS A 250 -5.83 -15.52 6.05
C HIS A 250 -5.88 -14.04 5.66
N TRP A 251 -7.09 -13.52 5.41
CA TRP A 251 -7.27 -12.10 5.18
C TRP A 251 -6.84 -11.27 6.40
N ALA A 252 -7.28 -11.64 7.61
CA ALA A 252 -6.84 -10.99 8.84
C ALA A 252 -5.32 -11.09 9.05
N GLU A 253 -4.71 -12.24 8.72
CA GLU A 253 -3.26 -12.41 8.77
C GLU A 253 -2.54 -11.49 7.77
N PHE A 254 -3.07 -11.33 6.56
CA PHE A 254 -2.56 -10.42 5.54
C PHE A 254 -2.68 -8.94 5.96
N ALA A 255 -3.75 -8.57 6.64
CA ALA A 255 -3.96 -7.22 7.15
C ALA A 255 -3.14 -6.90 8.42
N SER A 256 -2.71 -7.92 9.18
CA SER A 256 -2.08 -7.73 10.51
C SER A 256 -0.84 -6.82 10.53
N PRO A 257 0.04 -6.76 9.51
CA PRO A 257 1.18 -5.85 9.51
C PRO A 257 0.80 -4.35 9.55
N TRP A 258 -0.45 -4.03 9.22
CA TRP A 258 -0.97 -2.66 9.21
C TRP A 258 -1.46 -2.18 10.58
N GLU A 259 -1.74 -3.10 11.53
CA GLU A 259 -2.29 -2.78 12.86
C GLU A 259 -1.52 -1.66 13.56
N ARG A 260 -0.20 -1.69 13.46
CA ARG A 260 0.67 -0.70 14.09
C ARG A 260 0.56 0.70 13.46
N TRP A 261 0.28 0.77 12.17
CA TRP A 261 0.39 2.00 11.37
C TRP A 261 -0.95 2.69 11.15
N LEU A 262 -2.04 1.95 11.29
CA LEU A 262 -3.40 2.49 11.17
C LEU A 262 -3.94 2.93 12.52
N SER A 263 -4.90 3.87 12.50
CA SER A 263 -5.73 4.11 13.67
C SER A 263 -6.57 2.87 13.96
N PRO A 264 -7.03 2.64 15.20
CA PRO A 264 -7.90 1.48 15.52
C PRO A 264 -9.13 1.38 14.62
N ALA A 265 -9.73 2.52 14.25
CA ALA A 265 -10.89 2.56 13.34
C ALA A 265 -10.51 2.19 11.90
N ASP A 266 -9.38 2.69 11.40
CA ASP A 266 -8.90 2.36 10.05
C ASP A 266 -8.44 0.90 9.97
N TYR A 267 -7.81 0.37 11.02
CA TYR A 267 -7.44 -1.05 11.07
C TYR A 267 -8.66 -1.96 11.11
N SER A 268 -9.68 -1.62 11.90
CA SER A 268 -10.94 -2.37 11.91
C SER A 268 -11.59 -2.38 10.51
N ALA A 269 -11.50 -1.29 9.75
CA ALA A 269 -11.96 -1.25 8.38
C ALA A 269 -11.09 -2.13 7.44
N ALA A 270 -9.77 -2.16 7.63
CA ALA A 270 -8.85 -2.97 6.83
C ALA A 270 -9.04 -4.48 7.02
N LEU A 271 -9.60 -4.91 8.15
CA LEU A 271 -9.96 -6.32 8.40
C LEU A 271 -11.14 -6.80 7.55
N VAL A 272 -11.90 -5.87 6.95
CA VAL A 272 -12.99 -6.18 6.03
C VAL A 272 -12.52 -5.87 4.62
N PRO A 273 -12.62 -6.83 3.67
CA PRO A 273 -12.27 -6.55 2.28
C PRO A 273 -13.10 -5.38 1.72
N TYR A 274 -12.47 -4.56 0.89
CA TYR A 274 -13.11 -3.40 0.27
C TYR A 274 -14.29 -3.84 -0.61
N GLY A 275 -15.44 -3.16 -0.50
CA GLY A 275 -16.63 -3.41 -1.30
C GLY A 275 -17.52 -4.55 -0.80
N HIS A 276 -17.32 -5.05 0.41
CA HIS A 276 -18.18 -6.01 1.10
C HIS A 276 -19.10 -5.34 2.13
#